data_01268287966b1fdaac0b655185db0406
#
_entry.id   01268287966b1fdaac0b655185db0406
#
_cell.length_a   1.000
_cell.length_b   1.000
_cell.length_c   1.000
_cell.angle_alpha   90.00
_cell.angle_beta   90.00
_cell.angle_gamma   90.00
#
_symmetry.space_group_name_H-M   'P 1'
#
loop_
_entity.id
_entity.type
_entity.pdbx_description
1 polymer ?
#
loop_
_entity_poly.entity_id
_entity_poly.type
_entity_poly.pdbx_seq_one_letter_code
_entity_poly.pdbx_strand_id
1 'polypeptide(L)'
;MNKVNNYGSVWGMVGDGLIEGGHFDQVIFSNCGWGGATTSELSEGELYNYIKSNFFKLKNNFGKVDGILFHQGEKNHSSTLEGNKNYYAVFEKFWENLKKDQINTSLFLSQASYCDNNVDNDLLNIQEKLIIDLNNIYRGLNTDLLIDSKYRLPDGCHFSMEGFAAFSKMWLTSIINPSEI
;
A
#
# COMPACT_ATOMS: atom_id res chain seq x y z
N MET A 1 -11.57 11.14 -18.77
CA MET A 1 -11.50 11.92 -17.51
C MET A 1 -12.16 11.08 -16.44
N ASN A 2 -11.37 10.35 -15.65
CA ASN A 2 -11.92 9.61 -14.52
C ASN A 2 -12.39 10.61 -13.48
N LYS A 3 -13.64 10.48 -13.06
CA LYS A 3 -14.16 11.22 -11.90
C LYS A 3 -13.28 10.86 -10.71
N VAL A 4 -12.44 11.78 -10.29
CA VAL A 4 -11.79 11.71 -8.97
C VAL A 4 -12.95 11.81 -7.99
N ASN A 5 -13.34 10.69 -7.41
CA ASN A 5 -14.25 10.70 -6.30
C ASN A 5 -13.53 11.42 -5.15
N ASN A 6 -14.06 12.55 -4.71
CA ASN A 6 -13.55 13.37 -3.61
C ASN A 6 -13.78 12.70 -2.24
N TYR A 7 -13.47 11.43 -2.14
CA TYR A 7 -13.40 10.74 -0.86
C TYR A 7 -11.99 10.94 -0.35
N GLY A 8 -11.74 11.79 0.60
CA GLY A 8 -10.48 12.08 1.26
C GLY A 8 -9.30 11.11 1.04
N SER A 9 -8.20 11.37 1.70
CA SER A 9 -7.04 10.48 1.70
C SER A 9 -6.72 10.07 3.13
N VAL A 10 -6.38 8.80 3.35
CA VAL A 10 -5.93 8.28 4.64
C VAL A 10 -4.64 8.99 5.13
N TRP A 11 -3.82 9.48 4.20
CA TRP A 11 -2.48 10.00 4.49
C TRP A 11 -2.47 11.25 5.35
N GLY A 12 -3.48 12.12 5.26
CA GLY A 12 -3.63 13.26 6.16
C GLY A 12 -3.76 12.81 7.61
N MET A 13 -4.69 11.88 7.88
CA MET A 13 -4.90 11.34 9.23
C MET A 13 -3.68 10.58 9.76
N VAL A 14 -2.94 9.87 8.88
CA VAL A 14 -1.70 9.18 9.27
C VAL A 14 -0.61 10.21 9.62
N GLY A 15 -0.45 11.26 8.81
CA GLY A 15 0.52 12.32 9.06
C GLY A 15 0.26 13.05 10.37
N ASP A 16 -0.99 13.45 10.60
CA ASP A 16 -1.41 14.12 11.85
C ASP A 16 -1.13 13.21 13.05
N GLY A 17 -1.51 11.94 12.99
CA GLY A 17 -1.27 10.99 14.08
C GLY A 17 0.21 10.74 14.38
N LEU A 18 1.09 10.74 13.36
CA LEU A 18 2.53 10.61 13.56
C LEU A 18 3.14 11.86 14.24
N ILE A 19 2.65 13.07 13.91
CA ILE A 19 3.10 14.32 14.51
C ILE A 19 2.53 14.47 15.93
N GLU A 20 1.24 14.26 16.12
CA GLU A 20 0.58 14.35 17.43
C GLU A 20 1.12 13.33 18.44
N GLY A 21 1.50 12.14 17.96
CA GLY A 21 2.17 11.11 18.75
C GLY A 21 3.62 11.42 19.09
N GLY A 22 4.20 12.51 18.58
CA GLY A 22 5.58 12.91 18.82
C GLY A 22 6.63 12.04 18.12
N HIS A 23 6.23 11.28 17.12
CA HIS A 23 7.14 10.39 16.36
C HIS A 23 7.95 11.15 15.31
N PHE A 24 7.39 12.23 14.76
CA PHE A 24 8.02 13.09 13.77
C PHE A 24 7.59 14.54 13.96
N ASP A 25 8.51 15.49 13.69
CA ASP A 25 8.20 16.93 13.66
C ASP A 25 7.51 17.34 12.36
N GLN A 26 7.76 16.60 11.29
CA GLN A 26 7.20 16.82 9.96
C GLN A 26 7.03 15.49 9.23
N VAL A 27 5.91 15.34 8.53
CA VAL A 27 5.62 14.18 7.67
C VAL A 27 5.29 14.64 6.26
N ILE A 28 5.90 14.03 5.27
CA ILE A 28 5.67 14.31 3.86
C ILE A 28 5.33 13.00 3.15
N PHE A 29 4.17 12.94 2.55
CA PHE A 29 3.76 11.82 1.70
C PHE A 29 3.79 12.23 0.22
N SER A 30 4.33 11.35 -0.63
CA SER A 30 4.12 11.41 -2.07
C SER A 30 3.21 10.26 -2.48
N ASN A 31 1.97 10.58 -2.84
CA ASN A 31 1.02 9.56 -3.27
C ASN A 31 1.32 9.14 -4.72
N CYS A 32 1.73 7.88 -4.88
CA CYS A 32 1.99 7.25 -6.17
C CYS A 32 0.95 6.18 -6.52
N GLY A 33 -0.13 6.06 -5.75
CA GLY A 33 -1.21 5.11 -6.01
C GLY A 33 -1.96 5.45 -7.31
N TRP A 34 -2.30 4.42 -8.06
CA TRP A 34 -3.10 4.53 -9.27
C TRP A 34 -4.33 3.62 -9.16
N GLY A 35 -5.51 4.22 -9.20
CA GLY A 35 -6.75 3.48 -9.01
C GLY A 35 -6.94 2.37 -10.05
N GLY A 36 -7.13 1.15 -9.57
CA GLY A 36 -7.33 -0.03 -10.41
C GLY A 36 -6.06 -0.60 -11.05
N ALA A 37 -4.87 -0.15 -10.64
CA ALA A 37 -3.61 -0.73 -11.12
C ALA A 37 -3.36 -2.13 -10.54
N THR A 38 -2.89 -3.03 -11.38
CA THR A 38 -2.35 -4.33 -10.99
C THR A 38 -0.91 -4.19 -10.51
N THR A 39 -0.42 -5.18 -9.76
CA THR A 39 1.00 -5.23 -9.38
C THR A 39 1.91 -5.27 -10.59
N SER A 40 1.48 -5.88 -11.70
CA SER A 40 2.23 -5.91 -12.96
C SER A 40 2.47 -4.51 -13.52
N GLU A 41 1.43 -3.68 -13.57
CA GLU A 41 1.52 -2.30 -14.05
C GLU A 41 2.39 -1.42 -13.14
N LEU A 42 2.42 -1.70 -11.82
CA LEU A 42 3.30 -1.02 -10.88
C LEU A 42 4.75 -1.49 -10.95
N SER A 43 5.01 -2.69 -11.46
CA SER A 43 6.35 -3.30 -11.48
C SER A 43 7.25 -2.79 -12.60
N GLU A 44 6.68 -2.27 -13.67
CA GLU A 44 7.41 -1.78 -14.84
C GLU A 44 6.59 -0.73 -15.63
N GLY A 45 7.20 -0.11 -16.64
CA GLY A 45 6.51 0.86 -17.50
C GLY A 45 6.27 2.21 -16.87
N GLU A 46 5.18 2.86 -17.26
CA GLU A 46 4.90 4.26 -16.88
C GLU A 46 4.64 4.43 -15.39
N LEU A 47 3.87 3.52 -14.77
CA LEU A 47 3.53 3.63 -13.35
C LEU A 47 4.77 3.38 -12.47
N TYR A 48 5.61 2.43 -12.83
CA TYR A 48 6.90 2.23 -12.16
C TYR A 48 7.79 3.48 -12.26
N ASN A 49 7.92 4.04 -13.46
CA ASN A 49 8.71 5.26 -13.67
C ASN A 49 8.15 6.45 -12.89
N TYR A 50 6.84 6.53 -12.73
CA TYR A 50 6.20 7.54 -11.89
C TYR A 50 6.56 7.37 -10.41
N ILE A 51 6.51 6.15 -9.87
CA ILE A 51 6.95 5.83 -8.50
C ILE A 51 8.41 6.23 -8.30
N LYS A 52 9.30 5.76 -9.18
CA LYS A 52 10.73 6.07 -9.18
C LYS A 52 11.00 7.57 -9.22
N SER A 53 10.35 8.31 -10.11
CA SER A 53 10.51 9.76 -10.23
C SER A 53 10.12 10.48 -8.95
N ASN A 54 9.01 10.10 -8.32
CA ASN A 54 8.56 10.70 -7.07
C ASN A 54 9.48 10.37 -5.89
N PHE A 55 10.00 9.15 -5.83
CA PHE A 55 11.00 8.78 -4.83
C PHE A 55 12.23 9.70 -4.91
N PHE A 56 12.81 9.88 -6.10
CA PHE A 56 13.98 10.74 -6.25
C PHE A 56 13.68 12.22 -6.04
N LYS A 57 12.48 12.71 -6.37
CA LYS A 57 12.05 14.06 -6.01
C LYS A 57 12.04 14.27 -4.49
N LEU A 58 11.47 13.33 -3.73
CA LEU A 58 11.50 13.39 -2.27
C LEU A 58 12.94 13.36 -1.75
N LYS A 59 13.74 12.39 -2.19
CA LYS A 59 15.13 12.24 -1.77
C LYS A 59 15.97 13.48 -2.05
N ASN A 60 15.81 14.09 -3.23
CA ASN A 60 16.57 15.29 -3.62
C ASN A 60 16.14 16.53 -2.83
N ASN A 61 14.85 16.66 -2.50
CA ASN A 61 14.35 17.83 -1.78
C ASN A 61 14.53 17.73 -0.27
N PHE A 62 14.49 16.52 0.31
CA PHE A 62 14.47 16.29 1.76
C PHE A 62 15.63 15.42 2.27
N GLY A 63 16.53 14.98 1.39
CA GLY A 63 17.74 14.21 1.73
C GLY A 63 17.50 12.71 1.93
N LYS A 64 16.30 12.31 2.34
CA LYS A 64 15.95 10.90 2.60
C LYS A 64 14.50 10.59 2.22
N VAL A 65 14.21 9.31 2.12
CA VAL A 65 12.86 8.73 2.15
C VAL A 65 12.88 7.62 3.17
N ASP A 66 12.04 7.71 4.18
CA ASP A 66 12.06 6.80 5.34
C ASP A 66 11.39 5.46 5.04
N GLY A 67 10.42 5.42 4.12
CA GLY A 67 9.75 4.17 3.77
C GLY A 67 8.82 4.28 2.56
N ILE A 68 8.45 3.13 2.03
CA ILE A 68 7.40 2.96 1.02
C ILE A 68 6.24 2.23 1.69
N LEU A 69 5.06 2.82 1.66
CA LEU A 69 3.83 2.22 2.17
C LEU A 69 3.07 1.65 0.98
N PHE A 70 3.10 0.32 0.84
CA PHE A 70 2.52 -0.37 -0.32
C PHE A 70 1.20 -1.03 0.06
N HIS A 71 0.11 -0.52 -0.52
CA HIS A 71 -1.23 -1.06 -0.37
C HIS A 71 -1.82 -1.30 -1.74
N GLN A 72 -1.91 -2.55 -2.14
CA GLN A 72 -2.46 -3.01 -3.42
C GLN A 72 -2.74 -4.51 -3.32
N GLY A 73 -3.79 -4.97 -3.96
CA GLY A 73 -4.17 -6.37 -4.02
C GLY A 73 -5.55 -6.57 -4.65
N GLU A 74 -6.47 -5.68 -4.39
CA GLU A 74 -7.87 -5.79 -4.80
C GLU A 74 -8.02 -6.01 -6.32
N LYS A 75 -7.16 -5.38 -7.13
CA LYS A 75 -7.14 -5.57 -8.59
C LYS A 75 -6.53 -6.92 -9.00
N ASN A 76 -5.77 -7.56 -8.13
CA ASN A 76 -5.21 -8.90 -8.31
C ASN A 76 -6.03 -9.99 -7.62
N HIS A 77 -7.24 -9.66 -7.14
CA HIS A 77 -8.17 -10.65 -6.60
C HIS A 77 -8.47 -11.74 -7.64
N SER A 78 -8.62 -12.99 -7.21
CA SER A 78 -8.85 -14.16 -8.08
C SER A 78 -10.10 -14.06 -8.96
N SER A 79 -11.07 -13.23 -8.58
CA SER A 79 -12.25 -12.93 -9.40
C SER A 79 -11.95 -12.01 -10.60
N THR A 80 -10.78 -11.37 -10.66
CA THR A 80 -10.40 -10.48 -11.76
C THR A 80 -9.72 -11.22 -12.89
N LEU A 81 -9.60 -10.59 -14.07
CA LEU A 81 -8.91 -11.17 -15.23
C LEU A 81 -7.43 -11.43 -14.96
N GLU A 82 -6.78 -10.55 -14.22
CA GLU A 82 -5.36 -10.68 -13.84
C GLU A 82 -5.19 -11.81 -12.81
N GLY A 83 -6.07 -11.87 -11.81
CA GLY A 83 -6.00 -12.85 -10.73
C GLY A 83 -4.73 -12.71 -9.89
N ASN A 84 -4.51 -13.69 -9.01
CA ASN A 84 -3.39 -13.69 -8.06
C ASN A 84 -2.22 -14.61 -8.47
N LYS A 85 -2.36 -15.39 -9.54
CA LYS A 85 -1.44 -16.49 -9.90
C LYS A 85 0.03 -16.09 -10.03
N ASN A 86 0.31 -14.89 -10.52
CA ASN A 86 1.65 -14.39 -10.73
C ASN A 86 2.05 -13.30 -9.72
N TYR A 87 1.22 -13.02 -8.73
CA TYR A 87 1.42 -11.90 -7.81
C TYR A 87 2.79 -11.93 -7.15
N TYR A 88 3.22 -13.11 -6.65
CA TYR A 88 4.52 -13.25 -6.00
C TYR A 88 5.68 -12.85 -6.93
N ALA A 89 5.77 -13.47 -8.10
CA ALA A 89 6.86 -13.23 -9.03
C ALA A 89 6.89 -11.79 -9.56
N VAL A 90 5.71 -11.20 -9.77
CA VAL A 90 5.58 -9.83 -10.24
C VAL A 90 5.97 -8.84 -9.15
N PHE A 91 5.58 -9.06 -7.89
CA PHE A 91 5.99 -8.22 -6.78
C PHE A 91 7.50 -8.35 -6.50
N GLU A 92 8.05 -9.56 -6.57
CA GLU A 92 9.49 -9.79 -6.45
C GLU A 92 10.26 -9.00 -7.54
N LYS A 93 9.78 -9.05 -8.78
CA LYS A 93 10.33 -8.21 -9.89
C LYS A 93 10.25 -6.71 -9.57
N PHE A 94 9.11 -6.23 -9.04
CA PHE A 94 8.97 -4.84 -8.61
C PHE A 94 10.04 -4.48 -7.58
N TRP A 95 10.20 -5.31 -6.55
CA TRP A 95 11.17 -5.11 -5.48
C TRP A 95 12.62 -5.10 -6.00
N GLU A 96 12.94 -6.02 -6.90
CA GLU A 96 14.27 -6.05 -7.54
C GLU A 96 14.53 -4.84 -8.43
N ASN A 97 13.54 -4.36 -9.16
CA ASN A 97 13.65 -3.15 -9.96
C ASN A 97 13.92 -1.92 -9.08
N LEU A 98 13.27 -1.79 -7.91
CA LEU A 98 13.59 -0.74 -6.95
C LEU A 98 15.05 -0.81 -6.49
N LYS A 99 15.56 -1.99 -6.16
CA LYS A 99 16.96 -2.20 -5.77
C LYS A 99 17.95 -1.85 -6.90
N LYS A 100 17.67 -2.27 -8.13
CA LYS A 100 18.47 -1.91 -9.32
C LYS A 100 18.55 -0.40 -9.52
N ASP A 101 17.47 0.30 -9.25
CA ASP A 101 17.39 1.76 -9.33
C ASP A 101 17.92 2.46 -8.06
N GLN A 102 18.59 1.74 -7.16
CA GLN A 102 19.17 2.25 -5.91
C GLN A 102 18.13 2.85 -4.93
N ILE A 103 16.92 2.37 -5.01
CA ILE A 103 15.85 2.66 -4.05
C ILE A 103 15.95 1.61 -2.93
N ASN A 104 16.80 1.89 -1.94
CA ASN A 104 17.14 0.98 -0.84
C ASN A 104 16.50 1.47 0.47
N THR A 105 15.19 1.60 0.47
CA THR A 105 14.42 1.98 1.66
C THR A 105 13.51 0.84 2.10
N SER A 106 13.06 0.85 3.34
CA SER A 106 12.09 -0.12 3.86
C SER A 106 10.77 -0.04 3.10
N LEU A 107 10.14 -1.17 2.83
CA LEU A 107 8.82 -1.25 2.26
C LEU A 107 7.87 -1.96 3.24
N PHE A 108 6.75 -1.32 3.53
CA PHE A 108 5.68 -1.89 4.34
C PHE A 108 4.61 -2.44 3.40
N LEU A 109 4.53 -3.76 3.29
CA LEU A 109 3.59 -4.45 2.42
C LEU A 109 2.31 -4.75 3.19
N SER A 110 1.20 -4.15 2.74
CA SER A 110 -0.13 -4.45 3.27
C SER A 110 -0.67 -5.76 2.71
N GLN A 111 -1.44 -6.44 3.53
CA GLN A 111 -2.35 -7.50 3.08
C GLN A 111 -3.66 -6.86 2.69
N ALA A 112 -4.04 -6.98 1.42
CA ALA A 112 -5.22 -6.37 0.84
C ALA A 112 -5.71 -7.21 -0.32
N SER A 113 -6.93 -7.71 -0.22
CA SER A 113 -7.56 -8.48 -1.29
C SER A 113 -9.06 -8.19 -1.44
N TYR A 114 -9.70 -7.67 -0.39
CA TYR A 114 -11.15 -7.53 -0.31
C TYR A 114 -11.72 -6.63 -1.39
N CYS A 115 -12.46 -7.23 -2.30
CA CYS A 115 -13.26 -6.57 -3.33
C CYS A 115 -14.47 -7.45 -3.67
N ASP A 116 -15.51 -6.87 -4.27
CA ASP A 116 -16.76 -7.58 -4.60
C ASP A 116 -17.37 -8.32 -3.39
N ASN A 117 -17.23 -7.73 -2.19
CA ASN A 117 -17.67 -8.31 -0.91
C ASN A 117 -17.01 -9.68 -0.58
N ASN A 118 -15.83 -9.92 -1.07
CA ASN A 118 -15.11 -11.18 -0.87
C ASN A 118 -13.64 -10.96 -0.53
N VAL A 119 -13.07 -11.87 0.26
CA VAL A 119 -11.66 -11.96 0.63
C VAL A 119 -11.00 -13.04 -0.21
N ASP A 120 -9.84 -12.76 -0.79
CA ASP A 120 -8.99 -13.73 -1.46
C ASP A 120 -7.87 -14.21 -0.51
N ASN A 121 -8.14 -15.29 0.19
CA ASN A 121 -7.18 -15.87 1.13
C ASN A 121 -5.88 -16.34 0.45
N ASP A 122 -5.94 -16.77 -0.81
CA ASP A 122 -4.73 -17.17 -1.53
C ASP A 122 -3.83 -15.97 -1.78
N LEU A 123 -4.41 -14.81 -2.14
CA LEU A 123 -3.66 -13.57 -2.30
C LEU A 123 -3.06 -13.10 -0.97
N LEU A 124 -3.82 -13.14 0.12
CA LEU A 124 -3.31 -12.80 1.45
C LEU A 124 -2.13 -13.68 1.86
N ASN A 125 -2.21 -15.00 1.59
CA ASN A 125 -1.11 -15.94 1.84
C ASN A 125 0.13 -15.62 0.98
N ILE A 126 -0.05 -15.19 -0.26
CA ILE A 126 1.04 -14.78 -1.14
C ILE A 126 1.70 -13.51 -0.58
N GLN A 127 0.92 -12.52 -0.15
CA GLN A 127 1.43 -11.28 0.45
C GLN A 127 2.19 -11.58 1.75
N GLU A 128 1.67 -12.48 2.59
CA GLU A 128 2.36 -12.96 3.78
C GLU A 128 3.70 -13.60 3.46
N LYS A 129 3.73 -14.47 2.45
CA LYS A 129 4.96 -15.14 2.01
C LYS A 129 6.00 -14.12 1.52
N LEU A 130 5.61 -13.07 0.80
CA LEU A 130 6.52 -12.00 0.36
C LEU A 130 7.15 -11.25 1.55
N ILE A 131 6.36 -10.99 2.60
CA ILE A 131 6.84 -10.35 3.83
C ILE A 131 7.90 -11.23 4.53
N ILE A 132 7.71 -12.54 4.53
CA ILE A 132 8.63 -13.49 5.18
C ILE A 132 9.90 -13.70 4.35
N ASP A 133 9.76 -13.84 3.05
CA ASP A 133 10.86 -14.26 2.16
C ASP A 133 11.80 -13.13 1.77
N LEU A 134 11.31 -11.88 1.70
CA LEU A 134 12.06 -10.77 1.14
C LEU A 134 12.64 -9.84 2.22
N ASN A 135 13.94 -9.59 2.16
CA ASN A 135 14.62 -8.69 3.09
C ASN A 135 14.17 -7.23 2.89
N ASN A 136 14.07 -6.47 3.98
CA ASN A 136 13.63 -5.07 4.05
C ASN A 136 12.16 -4.85 3.61
N ILE A 137 11.38 -5.92 3.56
CA ILE A 137 9.93 -5.86 3.48
C ILE A 137 9.38 -6.13 4.88
N TYR A 138 8.62 -5.19 5.38
CA TYR A 138 7.99 -5.25 6.70
C TYR A 138 6.49 -5.44 6.52
N ARG A 139 5.88 -6.01 7.53
CA ARG A 139 4.43 -6.13 7.57
C ARG A 139 3.79 -4.73 7.63
N GLY A 140 2.97 -4.41 6.65
CA GLY A 140 2.04 -3.29 6.69
C GLY A 140 0.83 -3.66 7.54
N LEU A 141 -0.33 -3.32 7.07
CA LEU A 141 -1.59 -3.64 7.74
C LEU A 141 -2.38 -4.67 6.93
N ASN A 142 -3.34 -5.32 7.58
CA ASN A 142 -4.31 -6.19 6.90
C ASN A 142 -5.66 -5.48 6.80
N THR A 143 -5.96 -4.90 5.62
CA THR A 143 -7.22 -4.19 5.39
C THR A 143 -8.43 -5.08 5.23
N ASP A 144 -8.22 -6.38 5.06
CA ASP A 144 -9.30 -7.35 4.97
C ASP A 144 -9.91 -7.69 6.34
N LEU A 145 -9.36 -7.12 7.41
CA LEU A 145 -10.02 -7.06 8.73
C LEU A 145 -11.12 -5.98 8.80
N LEU A 146 -11.17 -5.06 7.84
CA LEU A 146 -12.16 -3.98 7.75
C LEU A 146 -13.24 -4.31 6.71
N ILE A 147 -13.97 -5.41 6.91
CA ILE A 147 -15.00 -5.91 5.96
C ILE A 147 -16.42 -5.51 6.34
N ASP A 148 -16.66 -5.07 7.57
CA ASP A 148 -17.98 -4.63 7.98
C ASP A 148 -18.51 -3.49 7.10
N SER A 149 -19.80 -3.47 6.84
CA SER A 149 -20.48 -2.47 6.00
C SER A 149 -20.27 -1.01 6.45
N LYS A 150 -19.96 -0.77 7.73
CA LYS A 150 -19.59 0.55 8.23
C LYS A 150 -18.23 1.05 7.71
N TYR A 151 -17.32 0.12 7.39
CA TYR A 151 -15.97 0.45 6.88
C TYR A 151 -15.89 0.50 5.35
N ARG A 152 -16.86 -0.08 4.66
CA ARG A 152 -16.86 -0.18 3.20
C ARG A 152 -18.01 0.61 2.60
N LEU A 153 -17.81 1.08 1.38
CA LEU A 153 -18.87 1.66 0.57
C LEU A 153 -19.78 0.54 0.02
N PRO A 154 -20.98 0.89 -0.47
CA PRO A 154 -21.91 -0.09 -1.06
C PRO A 154 -21.37 -0.86 -2.25
N ASP A 155 -20.26 -0.43 -2.85
CA ASP A 155 -19.58 -1.13 -3.95
C ASP A 155 -18.82 -2.38 -3.47
N GLY A 156 -18.74 -2.59 -2.15
CA GLY A 156 -18.08 -3.75 -1.57
C GLY A 156 -16.57 -3.81 -1.76
N CYS A 157 -15.93 -2.66 -2.04
CA CYS A 157 -14.49 -2.58 -2.26
C CYS A 157 -13.87 -1.35 -1.57
N HIS A 158 -14.34 -0.14 -1.86
CA HIS A 158 -13.77 1.09 -1.34
C HIS A 158 -14.15 1.36 0.13
N PHE A 159 -13.30 2.13 0.82
CA PHE A 159 -13.52 2.48 2.22
C PHE A 159 -14.50 3.63 2.38
N SER A 160 -15.35 3.52 3.41
CA SER A 160 -16.14 4.63 3.97
C SER A 160 -15.23 5.60 4.74
N MET A 161 -15.80 6.72 5.25
CA MET A 161 -15.07 7.62 6.15
C MET A 161 -14.67 6.93 7.46
N GLU A 162 -15.53 6.06 8.02
CA GLU A 162 -15.19 5.26 9.18
C GLU A 162 -14.10 4.23 8.85
N GLY A 163 -14.14 3.66 7.64
CA GLY A 163 -13.09 2.81 7.10
C GLY A 163 -11.76 3.54 6.98
N PHE A 164 -11.72 4.76 6.47
CA PHE A 164 -10.48 5.57 6.43
C PHE A 164 -9.92 5.86 7.84
N ALA A 165 -10.78 6.16 8.80
CA ALA A 165 -10.34 6.39 10.17
C ALA A 165 -9.75 5.13 10.82
N ALA A 166 -10.33 3.95 10.57
CA ALA A 166 -9.79 2.68 11.02
C ALA A 166 -8.47 2.33 10.30
N PHE A 167 -8.45 2.51 9.00
CA PHE A 167 -7.28 2.28 8.13
C PHE A 167 -6.08 3.15 8.54
N SER A 168 -6.31 4.44 8.86
CA SER A 168 -5.23 5.33 9.32
C SER A 168 -4.61 4.85 10.63
N LYS A 169 -5.43 4.39 11.59
CA LYS A 169 -4.94 3.84 12.86
C LYS A 169 -4.09 2.58 12.65
N MET A 170 -4.48 1.72 11.72
CA MET A 170 -3.70 0.52 11.40
C MET A 170 -2.34 0.90 10.79
N TRP A 171 -2.28 1.91 9.88
CA TRP A 171 -1.01 2.42 9.37
C TRP A 171 -0.13 3.01 10.46
N LEU A 172 -0.69 3.79 11.38
CA LEU A 172 0.07 4.33 12.52
C LEU A 172 0.74 3.21 13.31
N THR A 173 -0.01 2.15 13.65
CA THR A 173 0.54 0.98 14.35
C THR A 173 1.67 0.33 13.57
N SER A 174 1.47 0.07 12.27
CA SER A 174 2.49 -0.58 11.43
C SER A 174 3.76 0.25 11.26
N ILE A 175 3.64 1.58 11.17
CA ILE A 175 4.80 2.48 11.02
C ILE A 175 5.58 2.61 12.34
N ILE A 176 4.86 2.69 13.47
CA ILE A 176 5.47 2.92 14.79
C ILE A 176 6.07 1.62 15.34
N ASN A 177 5.39 0.49 15.16
CA ASN A 177 5.78 -0.82 15.69
C ASN A 177 5.92 -1.88 14.59
N PRO A 178 6.87 -1.75 13.67
CA PRO A 178 6.98 -2.63 12.50
C PRO A 178 7.28 -4.10 12.83
N SER A 179 7.66 -4.42 14.06
CA SER A 179 8.02 -5.78 14.53
C SER A 179 6.96 -6.45 15.40
N GLU A 180 5.86 -5.78 15.73
CA GLU A 180 4.84 -6.29 16.66
C GLU A 180 3.57 -6.81 15.97
N ILE A 181 3.56 -6.90 14.63
CA ILE A 181 2.36 -7.29 13.87
C ILE A 181 2.57 -8.63 13.18
#